data_1bdab0c5c48516de0b446828f4b42d01
#
_entry.id   1bdab0c5c48516de0b446828f4b42d01
#
_cell.length_a   1.000
_cell.length_b   1.000
_cell.length_c   1.000
_cell.angle_alpha   90.00
_cell.angle_beta   90.00
_cell.angle_gamma   90.00
#
_symmetry.space_group_name_H-M   'P 1'
#
loop_
_entity.id
_entity.type
_entity.pdbx_description
1 polymer ?
#
loop_
_entity_poly.entity_id
_entity_poly.type
_entity_poly.pdbx_seq_one_letter_code
_entity_poly.pdbx_strand_id
1 'polypeptide(L)'
;MPKLRRKLPKGIHVHESGSVYICYKNEHGRIIRENTHQTDVNAAKLMLAQARTDVAMKRRFTSLTFESVKFIDLFNDWWKNHGSRTRSKFEYRTPRVLARFKTMKAREITPDGVRSFLVDLREEGLAASSINQCRTILCSVFNYAIRFEKYDKNPVSVVPQEKEPPGRDRFPEPEEIVAMIRVCEENDDPELKAFLILAPTTGMRKGEILSRKWSDIDLDSGNPCIYVRQTKNDEPKRIQLPDMAVTALRALPSFGRHEYVFPAKPNPRFKGNFKRPHAWDFGKRFRRVAKLAGVDALRIHDLRHFAASTLTGAGIEDNIIGLLTGHKSRELRRYQHLREELKRKTVDLIAGVLKEAEKNGKGTSSSRLLHGASKKANPKAKKQS
;
A
#
# COMPACT_ATOMS: atom_id res chain seq x y z
N MET A 1 -37.99 -34.96 -40.69
CA MET A 1 -36.73 -35.71 -40.51
C MET A 1 -35.82 -34.86 -39.60
N PRO A 2 -35.29 -35.32 -38.49
CA PRO A 2 -34.45 -34.55 -37.59
C PRO A 2 -33.06 -34.37 -38.27
N LYS A 3 -32.62 -33.14 -38.49
CA LYS A 3 -31.29 -32.84 -38.95
C LYS A 3 -30.26 -33.32 -37.94
N LEU A 4 -29.52 -34.39 -38.25
CA LEU A 4 -28.33 -34.82 -37.49
C LEU A 4 -27.44 -33.61 -37.27
N ARG A 5 -27.33 -33.06 -36.07
CA ARG A 5 -26.34 -32.08 -35.67
C ARG A 5 -24.97 -32.76 -35.77
N ARG A 6 -24.25 -32.58 -36.88
CA ARG A 6 -22.85 -33.00 -36.98
C ARG A 6 -22.06 -32.35 -35.85
N LYS A 7 -21.45 -33.18 -35.02
CA LYS A 7 -20.57 -32.69 -33.94
C LYS A 7 -19.43 -31.86 -34.53
N LEU A 8 -19.38 -30.57 -34.29
CA LEU A 8 -18.31 -29.71 -34.74
C LEU A 8 -16.98 -30.11 -34.11
N PRO A 9 -15.84 -29.99 -34.82
CA PRO A 9 -14.52 -30.24 -34.24
C PRO A 9 -14.21 -29.28 -33.08
N LYS A 10 -13.42 -29.75 -32.12
CA LYS A 10 -13.02 -28.94 -30.95
C LYS A 10 -12.24 -27.67 -31.39
N GLY A 11 -12.76 -26.52 -31.03
CA GLY A 11 -12.19 -25.21 -31.37
C GLY A 11 -12.83 -24.56 -32.60
N ILE A 12 -13.92 -25.13 -33.15
CA ILE A 12 -14.71 -24.51 -34.23
C ILE A 12 -16.12 -24.26 -33.70
N HIS A 13 -16.62 -23.08 -33.93
CA HIS A 13 -17.97 -22.64 -33.53
C HIS A 13 -18.65 -21.98 -34.75
N VAL A 14 -19.92 -22.30 -34.95
CA VAL A 14 -20.77 -21.65 -35.96
C VAL A 14 -21.75 -20.73 -35.22
N HIS A 15 -21.78 -19.47 -35.62
CA HIS A 15 -22.71 -18.50 -35.11
C HIS A 15 -24.07 -18.66 -35.80
N GLU A 16 -25.14 -18.14 -35.20
CA GLU A 16 -26.49 -18.17 -35.77
C GLU A 16 -26.58 -17.50 -37.15
N SER A 17 -25.74 -16.50 -37.40
CA SER A 17 -25.57 -15.85 -38.72
C SER A 17 -24.91 -16.72 -39.78
N GLY A 18 -24.49 -17.96 -39.48
CA GLY A 18 -23.75 -18.83 -40.38
C GLY A 18 -22.22 -18.59 -40.41
N SER A 19 -21.72 -17.54 -39.72
CA SER A 19 -20.29 -17.28 -39.64
C SER A 19 -19.57 -18.30 -38.77
N VAL A 20 -18.42 -18.81 -39.27
CA VAL A 20 -17.60 -19.78 -38.54
C VAL A 20 -16.47 -19.09 -37.79
N TYR A 21 -16.27 -19.46 -36.55
CA TYR A 21 -15.20 -18.97 -35.66
C TYR A 21 -14.25 -20.11 -35.33
N ILE A 22 -12.95 -19.79 -35.26
CA ILE A 22 -11.93 -20.68 -34.70
C ILE A 22 -11.52 -20.20 -33.30
N CYS A 23 -11.27 -21.15 -32.39
CA CYS A 23 -10.77 -20.90 -31.05
C CYS A 23 -9.49 -21.69 -30.83
N TYR A 24 -8.43 -20.99 -30.44
CA TYR A 24 -7.14 -21.58 -30.12
C TYR A 24 -6.45 -20.82 -28.97
N LYS A 25 -5.43 -21.41 -28.40
CA LYS A 25 -4.60 -20.73 -27.40
C LYS A 25 -3.40 -20.09 -28.06
N ASN A 26 -3.17 -18.80 -27.82
CA ASN A 26 -1.97 -18.14 -28.31
C ASN A 26 -0.70 -18.63 -27.58
N GLU A 27 0.46 -18.05 -27.90
CA GLU A 27 1.76 -18.36 -27.31
C GLU A 27 1.79 -18.18 -25.77
N HIS A 28 0.96 -17.29 -25.23
CA HIS A 28 0.83 -17.00 -23.78
C HIS A 28 -0.26 -17.82 -23.08
N GLY A 29 -0.90 -18.77 -23.78
CA GLY A 29 -1.95 -19.62 -23.23
C GLY A 29 -3.34 -18.98 -23.15
N ARG A 30 -3.52 -17.76 -23.64
CA ARG A 30 -4.82 -17.07 -23.70
C ARG A 30 -5.65 -17.62 -24.85
N ILE A 31 -6.96 -17.80 -24.62
CA ILE A 31 -7.89 -18.24 -25.66
C ILE A 31 -8.15 -17.06 -26.61
N ILE A 32 -7.84 -17.25 -27.87
CA ILE A 32 -8.19 -16.35 -28.98
C ILE A 32 -9.41 -16.93 -29.68
N ARG A 33 -10.38 -16.06 -29.96
CA ARG A 33 -11.54 -16.37 -30.81
C ARG A 33 -11.49 -15.46 -32.02
N GLU A 34 -11.40 -16.05 -33.20
CA GLU A 34 -11.21 -15.35 -34.46
C GLU A 34 -12.33 -15.74 -35.46
N ASN A 35 -12.89 -14.73 -36.15
CA ASN A 35 -13.84 -14.97 -37.20
C ASN A 35 -13.07 -15.39 -38.45
N THR A 36 -13.44 -16.52 -39.03
CA THR A 36 -12.77 -17.03 -40.27
C THR A 36 -13.24 -16.31 -41.54
N HIS A 37 -14.28 -15.49 -41.43
CA HIS A 37 -14.98 -14.90 -42.59
C HIS A 37 -15.42 -15.94 -43.64
N GLN A 38 -15.52 -17.21 -43.23
CA GLN A 38 -15.92 -18.34 -44.03
C GLN A 38 -17.21 -18.95 -43.47
N THR A 39 -17.99 -19.58 -44.35
CA THR A 39 -19.17 -20.38 -43.97
C THR A 39 -18.86 -21.89 -44.02
N ASP A 40 -17.75 -22.28 -44.63
CA ASP A 40 -17.32 -23.69 -44.71
C ASP A 40 -16.50 -24.11 -43.48
N VAL A 41 -16.99 -25.17 -42.86
CA VAL A 41 -16.34 -25.78 -41.67
C VAL A 41 -15.00 -26.44 -42.02
N ASN A 42 -14.81 -26.93 -43.26
CA ASN A 42 -13.55 -27.55 -43.68
C ASN A 42 -12.45 -26.49 -43.90
N ALA A 43 -12.79 -25.35 -44.48
CA ALA A 43 -11.90 -24.20 -44.56
C ALA A 43 -11.50 -23.71 -43.16
N ALA A 44 -12.44 -23.63 -42.22
CA ALA A 44 -12.16 -23.25 -40.85
C ALA A 44 -11.24 -24.27 -40.12
N LYS A 45 -11.31 -25.58 -40.44
CA LYS A 45 -10.38 -26.57 -39.89
C LYS A 45 -8.94 -26.31 -40.35
N LEU A 46 -8.75 -25.98 -41.64
CA LEU A 46 -7.43 -25.66 -42.17
C LEU A 46 -6.87 -24.39 -41.50
N MET A 47 -7.68 -23.34 -41.39
CA MET A 47 -7.29 -22.12 -40.70
C MET A 47 -6.93 -22.36 -39.23
N LEU A 48 -7.69 -23.20 -38.51
CA LEU A 48 -7.38 -23.57 -37.14
C LEU A 48 -6.09 -24.36 -37.01
N ALA A 49 -5.83 -25.29 -37.96
CA ALA A 49 -4.58 -26.05 -38.02
C ALA A 49 -3.40 -25.11 -38.27
N GLN A 50 -3.53 -24.18 -39.21
CA GLN A 50 -2.52 -23.18 -39.54
C GLN A 50 -2.25 -22.28 -38.30
N ALA A 51 -3.27 -21.70 -37.69
CA ALA A 51 -3.13 -20.88 -36.50
C ALA A 51 -2.40 -21.60 -35.36
N ARG A 52 -2.69 -22.89 -35.14
CA ARG A 52 -2.00 -23.71 -34.13
C ARG A 52 -0.54 -23.97 -34.51
N THR A 53 -0.24 -24.18 -35.80
CA THR A 53 1.12 -24.35 -36.32
C THR A 53 1.92 -23.07 -36.15
N ASP A 54 1.34 -21.91 -36.48
CA ASP A 54 1.96 -20.60 -36.32
C ASP A 54 2.30 -20.30 -34.86
N VAL A 55 1.38 -20.60 -33.95
CA VAL A 55 1.64 -20.48 -32.49
C VAL A 55 2.76 -21.42 -32.04
N ALA A 56 2.79 -22.67 -32.54
CA ALA A 56 3.83 -23.64 -32.21
C ALA A 56 5.20 -23.20 -32.75
N MET A 57 5.25 -22.71 -33.99
CA MET A 57 6.46 -22.15 -34.61
C MET A 57 6.95 -20.92 -33.83
N LYS A 58 6.06 -19.97 -33.54
CA LYS A 58 6.39 -18.78 -32.78
C LYS A 58 6.96 -19.13 -31.39
N ARG A 59 6.35 -20.09 -30.66
CA ARG A 59 6.88 -20.62 -29.38
C ARG A 59 8.28 -21.23 -29.55
N ARG A 60 8.52 -22.00 -30.59
CA ARG A 60 9.83 -22.63 -30.87
C ARG A 60 10.90 -21.57 -31.13
N PHE A 61 10.62 -20.59 -31.99
CA PHE A 61 11.56 -19.50 -32.29
C PHE A 61 11.82 -18.63 -31.04
N THR A 62 10.78 -18.27 -30.30
CA THR A 62 10.91 -17.49 -29.08
C THR A 62 11.75 -18.23 -28.02
N SER A 63 11.57 -19.57 -27.91
CA SER A 63 12.38 -20.37 -26.98
C SER A 63 13.88 -20.38 -27.36
N LEU A 64 14.21 -20.46 -28.63
CA LEU A 64 15.59 -20.40 -29.11
C LEU A 64 16.22 -19.01 -28.89
N THR A 65 15.44 -17.95 -29.09
CA THR A 65 15.89 -16.57 -28.89
C THR A 65 16.28 -16.29 -27.45
N PHE A 66 15.61 -16.93 -26.48
CA PHE A 66 15.87 -16.69 -25.04
C PHE A 66 16.91 -17.62 -24.42
N GLU A 67 17.53 -18.51 -25.23
CA GLU A 67 18.50 -19.47 -24.71
C GLU A 67 19.75 -18.84 -24.07
N SER A 68 20.19 -17.73 -24.63
CA SER A 68 21.42 -17.02 -24.23
C SER A 68 21.18 -15.87 -23.26
N VAL A 69 19.92 -15.54 -22.95
CA VAL A 69 19.58 -14.39 -22.10
C VAL A 69 20.13 -14.58 -20.68
N LYS A 70 20.98 -13.66 -20.23
CA LYS A 70 21.54 -13.66 -18.87
C LYS A 70 20.57 -12.96 -17.93
N PHE A 71 20.47 -13.47 -16.70
CA PHE A 71 19.65 -12.85 -15.67
C PHE A 71 20.06 -11.41 -15.36
N ILE A 72 21.36 -11.11 -15.40
CA ILE A 72 21.86 -9.76 -15.14
C ILE A 72 21.34 -8.74 -16.16
N ASP A 73 21.15 -9.13 -17.41
CA ASP A 73 20.66 -8.23 -18.44
C ASP A 73 19.18 -7.87 -18.20
N LEU A 74 18.36 -8.89 -17.83
CA LEU A 74 16.97 -8.68 -17.43
C LEU A 74 16.87 -7.81 -16.17
N PHE A 75 17.75 -8.07 -15.19
CA PHE A 75 17.81 -7.30 -13.96
C PHE A 75 18.18 -5.84 -14.22
N ASN A 76 19.21 -5.55 -15.00
CA ASN A 76 19.66 -4.19 -15.29
C ASN A 76 18.59 -3.38 -16.02
N ASP A 77 17.91 -4.01 -16.99
CA ASP A 77 16.81 -3.37 -17.69
C ASP A 77 15.62 -3.07 -16.77
N TRP A 78 15.20 -4.05 -15.98
CA TRP A 78 14.19 -3.86 -14.94
C TRP A 78 14.58 -2.77 -13.94
N TRP A 79 15.84 -2.76 -13.47
CA TRP A 79 16.33 -1.80 -12.50
C TRP A 79 16.32 -0.39 -13.05
N LYS A 80 16.80 -0.20 -14.28
CA LYS A 80 16.82 1.10 -14.94
C LYS A 80 15.42 1.69 -15.10
N ASN A 81 14.46 0.89 -15.49
CA ASN A 81 13.14 1.38 -15.92
C ASN A 81 12.06 1.29 -14.82
N HIS A 82 12.22 0.41 -13.85
CA HIS A 82 11.23 0.15 -12.81
C HIS A 82 11.81 0.08 -11.40
N GLY A 83 12.84 -0.72 -11.16
CA GLY A 83 13.39 -0.99 -9.83
C GLY A 83 13.96 0.24 -9.16
N SER A 84 14.53 1.17 -9.92
CA SER A 84 15.10 2.41 -9.41
C SER A 84 14.06 3.31 -8.73
N ARG A 85 12.78 3.26 -9.16
CA ARG A 85 11.67 4.01 -8.53
C ARG A 85 11.34 3.51 -7.12
N THR A 86 11.65 2.24 -6.84
CA THR A 86 11.43 1.58 -5.54
C THR A 86 12.76 1.25 -4.85
N ARG A 87 13.83 1.95 -5.20
CA ARG A 87 15.21 1.69 -4.78
C ARG A 87 15.34 1.46 -3.27
N SER A 88 14.76 2.34 -2.45
CA SER A 88 14.82 2.24 -1.00
C SER A 88 14.26 0.92 -0.44
N LYS A 89 13.29 0.30 -1.13
CA LYS A 89 12.68 -0.98 -0.74
C LYS A 89 13.58 -2.18 -1.06
N PHE A 90 14.31 -2.12 -2.17
CA PHE A 90 15.05 -3.26 -2.72
C PHE A 90 16.57 -3.18 -2.53
N GLU A 91 17.12 -2.00 -2.22
CA GLU A 91 18.55 -1.74 -2.17
C GLU A 91 19.30 -2.74 -1.28
N TYR A 92 18.78 -3.03 -0.10
CA TYR A 92 19.41 -3.95 0.84
C TYR A 92 19.25 -5.45 0.50
N ARG A 93 18.32 -5.80 -0.41
CA ARG A 93 18.04 -7.19 -0.78
C ARG A 93 18.63 -7.56 -2.14
N THR A 94 18.78 -6.58 -3.01
CA THR A 94 19.36 -6.75 -4.35
C THR A 94 20.71 -7.44 -4.36
N PRO A 95 21.69 -7.08 -3.48
CA PRO A 95 23.01 -7.75 -3.45
C PRO A 95 22.90 -9.26 -3.24
N ARG A 96 21.97 -9.74 -2.39
CA ARG A 96 21.78 -11.18 -2.14
C ARG A 96 21.26 -11.91 -3.37
N VAL A 97 20.27 -11.31 -4.06
CA VAL A 97 19.71 -11.85 -5.31
C VAL A 97 20.79 -11.90 -6.39
N LEU A 98 21.59 -10.83 -6.54
CA LEU A 98 22.66 -10.78 -7.51
C LEU A 98 23.81 -11.73 -7.19
N ALA A 99 24.17 -11.90 -5.92
CA ALA A 99 25.20 -12.86 -5.52
C ALA A 99 24.88 -14.28 -6.00
N ARG A 100 23.60 -14.68 -5.99
CA ARG A 100 23.18 -16.03 -6.40
C ARG A 100 22.97 -16.16 -7.90
N PHE A 101 22.36 -15.16 -8.56
CA PHE A 101 21.81 -15.32 -9.92
C PHE A 101 22.52 -14.50 -11.01
N LYS A 102 23.41 -13.56 -10.65
CA LYS A 102 24.03 -12.62 -11.59
C LYS A 102 24.67 -13.28 -12.81
N THR A 103 25.36 -14.39 -12.62
CA THR A 103 26.14 -15.10 -13.67
C THR A 103 25.32 -16.13 -14.44
N MET A 104 24.12 -16.46 -13.96
CA MET A 104 23.28 -17.51 -14.56
C MET A 104 22.55 -17.01 -15.79
N LYS A 105 22.31 -17.91 -16.73
CA LYS A 105 21.32 -17.69 -17.80
C LYS A 105 19.92 -17.74 -17.19
N ALA A 106 19.00 -16.93 -17.70
CA ALA A 106 17.62 -16.85 -17.17
C ALA A 106 16.93 -18.23 -17.19
N ARG A 107 17.21 -19.08 -18.16
CA ARG A 107 16.65 -20.44 -18.27
C ARG A 107 17.19 -21.43 -17.22
N GLU A 108 18.37 -21.20 -16.70
CA GLU A 108 18.98 -22.02 -15.65
C GLU A 108 18.36 -21.76 -14.26
N ILE A 109 17.64 -20.65 -14.14
CA ILE A 109 16.91 -20.32 -12.93
C ILE A 109 15.58 -21.09 -12.94
N THR A 110 15.58 -22.23 -12.27
CA THR A 110 14.43 -23.10 -12.14
C THR A 110 13.61 -22.77 -10.89
N PRO A 111 12.33 -23.19 -10.80
CA PRO A 111 11.57 -23.07 -9.54
C PRO A 111 12.27 -23.74 -8.35
N ASP A 112 12.93 -24.85 -8.57
CA ASP A 112 13.70 -25.55 -7.52
C ASP A 112 14.92 -24.76 -7.08
N GLY A 113 15.66 -24.16 -8.01
CA GLY A 113 16.78 -23.26 -7.73
C GLY A 113 16.35 -22.02 -6.95
N VAL A 114 15.16 -21.46 -7.25
CA VAL A 114 14.59 -20.36 -6.48
C VAL A 114 14.21 -20.82 -5.07
N ARG A 115 13.60 -22.01 -4.93
CA ARG A 115 13.24 -22.58 -3.62
C ARG A 115 14.48 -22.80 -2.78
N SER A 116 15.53 -23.41 -3.32
CA SER A 116 16.82 -23.60 -2.64
C SER A 116 17.38 -22.27 -2.15
N PHE A 117 17.41 -21.24 -2.98
CA PHE A 117 17.87 -19.90 -2.58
C PHE A 117 17.07 -19.33 -1.39
N LEU A 118 15.75 -19.51 -1.35
CA LEU A 118 14.93 -19.03 -0.21
C LEU A 118 15.22 -19.85 1.07
N VAL A 119 15.52 -21.14 0.93
CA VAL A 119 15.94 -21.99 2.06
C VAL A 119 17.29 -21.52 2.60
N ASP A 120 18.27 -21.28 1.71
CA ASP A 120 19.60 -20.77 2.11
C ASP A 120 19.46 -19.47 2.92
N LEU A 121 18.59 -18.54 2.48
CA LEU A 121 18.33 -17.29 3.21
C LEU A 121 17.66 -17.52 4.58
N ARG A 122 16.86 -18.56 4.72
CA ARG A 122 16.26 -18.95 6.01
C ARG A 122 17.32 -19.51 6.95
N GLU A 123 18.20 -20.34 6.46
CA GLU A 123 19.32 -20.92 7.21
C GLU A 123 20.32 -19.85 7.65
N GLU A 124 20.49 -18.77 6.84
CA GLU A 124 21.21 -17.57 7.26
C GLU A 124 20.51 -16.76 8.37
N GLY A 125 19.32 -17.16 8.81
CA GLY A 125 18.55 -16.50 9.87
C GLY A 125 17.78 -15.26 9.44
N LEU A 126 17.48 -15.09 8.15
CA LEU A 126 16.66 -13.97 7.68
C LEU A 126 15.19 -14.15 8.08
N ALA A 127 14.56 -13.05 8.48
CA ALA A 127 13.12 -13.02 8.72
C ALA A 127 12.32 -13.29 7.43
N ALA A 128 11.17 -13.98 7.55
CA ALA A 128 10.30 -14.35 6.44
C ALA A 128 9.96 -13.16 5.52
N SER A 129 9.68 -11.97 6.07
CA SER A 129 9.44 -10.75 5.29
C SER A 129 10.64 -10.34 4.42
N SER A 130 11.89 -10.57 4.90
CA SER A 130 13.12 -10.29 4.15
C SER A 130 13.32 -11.29 3.00
N ILE A 131 13.02 -12.56 3.26
CA ILE A 131 13.05 -13.64 2.27
C ILE A 131 12.02 -13.35 1.18
N ASN A 132 10.79 -12.99 1.58
CA ASN A 132 9.71 -12.60 0.65
C ASN A 132 10.08 -11.37 -0.21
N GLN A 133 10.87 -10.43 0.32
CA GLN A 133 11.38 -9.31 -0.48
C GLN A 133 12.37 -9.78 -1.56
N CYS A 134 13.29 -10.70 -1.26
CA CYS A 134 14.18 -11.28 -2.26
C CYS A 134 13.40 -12.01 -3.37
N ARG A 135 12.41 -12.82 -2.98
CA ARG A 135 11.49 -13.48 -3.92
C ARG A 135 10.74 -12.46 -4.79
N THR A 136 10.27 -11.37 -4.19
CA THR A 136 9.54 -10.29 -4.89
C THR A 136 10.42 -9.61 -5.94
N ILE A 137 11.71 -9.40 -5.65
CA ILE A 137 12.66 -8.84 -6.64
C ILE A 137 12.76 -9.77 -7.84
N LEU A 138 13.05 -11.06 -7.62
CA LEU A 138 13.13 -12.06 -8.69
C LEU A 138 11.85 -12.11 -9.52
N CYS A 139 10.70 -12.20 -8.85
CA CYS A 139 9.40 -12.24 -9.51
C CYS A 139 9.14 -10.99 -10.36
N SER A 140 9.52 -9.81 -9.85
CA SER A 140 9.34 -8.53 -10.55
C SER A 140 10.22 -8.43 -11.80
N VAL A 141 11.46 -8.91 -11.73
CA VAL A 141 12.38 -8.93 -12.88
C VAL A 141 11.81 -9.79 -14.00
N PHE A 142 11.39 -11.02 -13.69
CA PHE A 142 10.83 -11.92 -14.70
C PHE A 142 9.48 -11.43 -15.23
N ASN A 143 8.59 -10.93 -14.39
CA ASN A 143 7.31 -10.37 -14.84
C ASN A 143 7.51 -9.13 -15.74
N TYR A 144 8.51 -8.30 -15.44
CA TYR A 144 8.89 -7.18 -16.30
C TYR A 144 9.40 -7.67 -17.64
N ALA A 145 10.31 -8.64 -17.64
CA ALA A 145 10.87 -9.22 -18.85
C ALA A 145 9.77 -9.84 -19.75
N ILE A 146 8.80 -10.55 -19.16
CA ILE A 146 7.66 -11.11 -19.89
C ILE A 146 6.77 -10.01 -20.47
N ARG A 147 6.47 -8.97 -19.70
CA ARG A 147 5.64 -7.86 -20.16
C ARG A 147 6.20 -7.16 -21.39
N PHE A 148 7.52 -7.06 -21.48
CA PHE A 148 8.23 -6.40 -22.57
C PHE A 148 8.84 -7.39 -23.57
N GLU A 149 8.34 -8.62 -23.60
CA GLU A 149 8.71 -9.67 -24.56
C GLU A 149 10.22 -10.00 -24.61
N LYS A 150 10.93 -9.76 -23.50
CA LYS A 150 12.37 -10.04 -23.35
C LYS A 150 12.64 -11.42 -22.78
N TYR A 151 11.61 -12.09 -22.26
CA TYR A 151 11.63 -13.45 -21.77
C TYR A 151 10.22 -14.03 -21.72
N ASP A 152 10.07 -15.36 -21.61
CA ASP A 152 8.79 -16.05 -21.77
C ASP A 152 8.25 -16.69 -20.48
N LYS A 153 9.08 -16.89 -19.46
CA LYS A 153 8.72 -17.65 -18.25
C LYS A 153 9.10 -16.92 -16.97
N ASN A 154 8.30 -17.13 -15.93
CA ASN A 154 8.63 -16.70 -14.58
C ASN A 154 8.75 -17.92 -13.65
N PRO A 155 9.98 -18.38 -13.36
CA PRO A 155 10.19 -19.54 -12.50
C PRO A 155 9.76 -19.31 -11.05
N VAL A 156 9.60 -18.04 -10.63
CA VAL A 156 9.22 -17.66 -9.27
C VAL A 156 7.71 -17.78 -9.03
N SER A 157 6.90 -17.79 -10.09
CA SER A 157 5.43 -17.74 -9.97
C SER A 157 4.84 -18.91 -9.18
N VAL A 158 5.42 -20.09 -9.31
CA VAL A 158 4.98 -21.33 -8.65
C VAL A 158 5.62 -21.55 -7.27
N VAL A 159 6.61 -20.73 -6.89
CA VAL A 159 7.26 -20.84 -5.58
C VAL A 159 6.45 -20.04 -4.56
N PRO A 160 5.92 -20.63 -3.48
CA PRO A 160 5.13 -19.91 -2.49
C PRO A 160 5.95 -18.88 -1.73
N GLN A 161 5.27 -17.93 -1.09
CA GLN A 161 5.88 -17.02 -0.14
C GLN A 161 6.07 -17.70 1.22
N GLU A 162 7.08 -17.26 1.97
CA GLU A 162 7.21 -17.63 3.37
C GLU A 162 6.05 -17.08 4.18
N LYS A 163 5.53 -17.87 5.11
CA LYS A 163 4.51 -17.43 6.04
C LYS A 163 5.11 -16.40 7.01
N GLU A 164 4.66 -15.18 6.89
CA GLU A 164 5.06 -14.13 7.82
C GLU A 164 4.29 -14.27 9.14
N PRO A 165 4.94 -14.04 10.29
CA PRO A 165 4.25 -14.00 11.56
C PRO A 165 3.19 -12.87 11.54
N PRO A 166 2.13 -12.96 12.35
CA PRO A 166 1.17 -11.88 12.52
C PRO A 166 1.89 -10.57 12.78
N GLY A 167 1.37 -9.49 12.21
CA GLY A 167 1.89 -8.16 12.50
C GLY A 167 1.81 -7.89 14.01
N ARG A 168 2.72 -7.08 14.50
CA ARG A 168 2.75 -6.70 15.90
C ARG A 168 1.57 -5.79 16.22
N ASP A 169 0.78 -6.13 17.23
CA ASP A 169 -0.38 -5.35 17.67
C ASP A 169 -0.06 -4.50 18.92
N ARG A 170 1.13 -3.86 18.92
CA ARG A 170 1.54 -2.91 19.97
C ARG A 170 1.08 -1.51 19.58
N PHE A 171 0.18 -0.94 20.37
CA PHE A 171 -0.20 0.46 20.32
C PHE A 171 0.36 1.14 21.57
N PRO A 172 0.91 2.35 21.47
CA PRO A 172 1.29 3.10 22.65
C PRO A 172 0.05 3.56 23.40
N GLU A 173 0.13 3.56 24.74
CA GLU A 173 -0.86 4.24 25.56
C GLU A 173 -0.58 5.75 25.58
N PRO A 174 -1.61 6.58 25.77
CA PRO A 174 -1.44 8.04 25.87
C PRO A 174 -0.39 8.45 26.90
N GLU A 175 -0.37 7.79 28.06
CA GLU A 175 0.54 8.03 29.19
C GLU A 175 1.99 7.78 28.80
N GLU A 176 2.26 6.79 27.94
CA GLU A 176 3.60 6.48 27.45
C GLU A 176 4.12 7.60 26.55
N ILE A 177 3.26 8.14 25.69
CA ILE A 177 3.64 9.27 24.82
C ILE A 177 3.93 10.51 25.69
N VAL A 178 3.09 10.79 26.69
CA VAL A 178 3.27 11.90 27.63
C VAL A 178 4.57 11.74 28.41
N ALA A 179 4.87 10.53 28.92
CA ALA A 179 6.13 10.27 29.63
C ALA A 179 7.36 10.53 28.73
N MET A 180 7.30 10.10 27.46
CA MET A 180 8.37 10.40 26.52
C MET A 180 8.53 11.90 26.23
N ILE A 181 7.42 12.65 26.15
CA ILE A 181 7.44 14.11 25.96
C ILE A 181 8.14 14.78 27.15
N ARG A 182 7.82 14.39 28.39
CA ARG A 182 8.48 14.91 29.61
C ARG A 182 9.99 14.65 29.60
N VAL A 183 10.41 13.43 29.22
CA VAL A 183 11.85 13.13 29.09
C VAL A 183 12.51 14.01 28.03
N CYS A 184 11.82 14.36 26.94
CA CYS A 184 12.34 15.32 25.95
C CYS A 184 12.50 16.73 26.55
N GLU A 185 11.58 17.18 27.40
CA GLU A 185 11.65 18.46 28.10
C GLU A 185 12.85 18.50 29.06
N GLU A 186 13.00 17.46 29.88
CA GLU A 186 14.10 17.32 30.85
C GLU A 186 15.48 17.27 30.18
N ASN A 187 15.56 16.76 28.94
CA ASN A 187 16.83 16.63 28.19
C ASN A 187 17.02 17.72 27.13
N ASP A 188 16.22 18.78 27.14
CA ASP A 188 16.26 19.89 26.16
C ASP A 188 16.30 19.38 24.69
N ASP A 189 15.37 18.47 24.35
CA ASP A 189 15.21 17.92 23.01
C ASP A 189 13.90 18.40 22.35
N PRO A 190 13.80 19.70 21.98
CA PRO A 190 12.58 20.27 21.40
C PRO A 190 12.20 19.65 20.05
N GLU A 191 13.16 19.18 19.27
CA GLU A 191 12.89 18.56 17.97
C GLU A 191 12.17 17.21 18.15
N LEU A 192 12.66 16.35 19.04
CA LEU A 192 12.01 15.07 19.29
C LEU A 192 10.68 15.27 20.01
N LYS A 193 10.57 16.24 20.92
CA LYS A 193 9.30 16.64 21.56
C LYS A 193 8.26 17.01 20.50
N ALA A 194 8.58 17.93 19.59
CA ALA A 194 7.67 18.34 18.52
C ALA A 194 7.28 17.15 17.63
N PHE A 195 8.22 16.25 17.32
CA PHE A 195 7.93 15.04 16.56
C PHE A 195 6.99 14.09 17.31
N LEU A 196 7.18 13.89 18.62
CA LEU A 196 6.32 13.06 19.47
C LEU A 196 4.90 13.62 19.63
N ILE A 197 4.72 14.90 19.44
CA ILE A 197 3.39 15.55 19.40
C ILE A 197 2.78 15.41 18.00
N LEU A 198 3.54 15.73 16.94
CA LEU A 198 3.03 15.72 15.58
C LEU A 198 2.63 14.32 15.08
N ALA A 199 3.44 13.31 15.36
CA ALA A 199 3.22 11.98 14.81
C ALA A 199 1.88 11.35 15.27
N PRO A 200 1.52 11.35 16.56
CA PRO A 200 0.25 10.79 17.04
C PRO A 200 -0.96 11.68 16.72
N THR A 201 -0.80 13.01 16.68
CA THR A 201 -1.93 13.93 16.46
C THR A 201 -2.31 14.09 15.00
N THR A 202 -1.33 13.94 14.08
CA THR A 202 -1.56 14.10 12.64
C THR A 202 -1.62 12.77 11.89
N GLY A 203 -1.13 11.69 12.48
CA GLY A 203 -0.99 10.39 11.83
C GLY A 203 -0.03 10.39 10.62
N MET A 204 0.77 11.44 10.42
CA MET A 204 1.73 11.55 9.31
C MET A 204 2.82 10.48 9.39
N ARG A 205 3.35 10.08 8.22
CA ARG A 205 4.53 9.20 8.19
C ARG A 205 5.77 9.93 8.67
N LYS A 206 6.70 9.20 9.32
CA LYS A 206 7.99 9.76 9.77
C LYS A 206 8.66 10.62 8.69
N GLY A 207 8.76 10.11 7.47
CA GLY A 207 9.39 10.82 6.36
C GLY A 207 8.62 12.08 5.95
N GLU A 208 7.30 12.04 6.01
CA GLU A 208 6.44 13.20 5.74
C GLU A 208 6.66 14.31 6.78
N ILE A 209 6.79 13.98 8.06
CA ILE A 209 7.07 14.95 9.13
C ILE A 209 8.48 15.54 8.96
N LEU A 210 9.50 14.68 8.86
CA LEU A 210 10.89 15.12 8.86
C LEU A 210 11.30 15.92 7.62
N SER A 211 10.59 15.75 6.51
CA SER A 211 10.87 16.48 5.26
C SER A 211 10.10 17.81 5.12
N ARG A 212 9.35 18.23 6.13
CA ARG A 212 8.56 19.47 6.05
C ARG A 212 9.45 20.71 6.02
N LYS A 213 9.06 21.65 5.16
CA LYS A 213 9.56 23.01 5.16
C LYS A 213 8.60 23.91 5.93
N TRP A 214 9.10 25.01 6.44
CA TRP A 214 8.23 26.01 7.07
C TRP A 214 7.21 26.60 6.09
N SER A 215 7.56 26.69 4.80
CA SER A 215 6.63 27.11 3.74
C SER A 215 5.46 26.13 3.50
N ASP A 216 5.51 24.92 4.07
CA ASP A 216 4.42 23.95 4.02
C ASP A 216 3.50 24.07 5.24
N ILE A 217 3.78 24.96 6.19
CA ILE A 217 3.06 25.07 7.46
C ILE A 217 2.48 26.46 7.62
N ASP A 218 1.20 26.51 7.91
CA ASP A 218 0.50 27.72 8.28
C ASP A 218 0.20 27.65 9.78
N LEU A 219 0.86 28.53 10.57
CA LEU A 219 0.68 28.61 12.02
C LEU A 219 -0.12 29.83 12.45
N ASP A 220 -0.41 30.77 11.54
CA ASP A 220 -0.92 32.09 11.86
C ASP A 220 -2.38 32.27 11.47
N SER A 221 -2.92 31.36 10.64
CA SER A 221 -4.34 31.39 10.29
C SER A 221 -5.23 30.92 11.43
N GLY A 222 -6.51 31.26 11.40
CA GLY A 222 -7.51 30.75 12.35
C GLY A 222 -7.68 29.22 12.35
N ASN A 223 -7.06 28.54 11.36
CA ASN A 223 -7.04 27.07 11.24
C ASN A 223 -5.62 26.60 10.89
N PRO A 224 -4.70 26.54 11.85
CA PRO A 224 -3.32 26.12 11.64
C PRO A 224 -3.24 24.75 10.96
N CYS A 225 -2.36 24.60 9.95
CA CYS A 225 -2.30 23.35 9.18
C CYS A 225 -0.95 23.09 8.55
N ILE A 226 -0.74 21.82 8.16
CA ILE A 226 0.40 21.35 7.35
C ILE A 226 -0.11 20.93 5.98
N TYR A 227 0.54 21.42 4.93
CA TYR A 227 0.33 20.97 3.56
C TYR A 227 1.33 19.89 3.18
N VAL A 228 0.86 18.71 2.84
CA VAL A 228 1.67 17.59 2.37
C VAL A 228 1.45 17.43 0.87
N ARG A 229 2.30 18.11 0.07
CA ARG A 229 2.16 18.16 -1.40
C ARG A 229 2.54 16.86 -2.08
N GLN A 230 3.55 16.16 -1.56
CA GLN A 230 4.02 14.89 -2.08
C GLN A 230 3.76 13.78 -1.07
N THR A 231 2.82 12.90 -1.38
CA THR A 231 2.55 11.69 -0.63
C THR A 231 2.99 10.48 -1.45
N LYS A 232 3.14 9.32 -0.79
CA LYS A 232 3.44 8.06 -1.49
C LYS A 232 2.39 7.67 -2.54
N ASN A 233 1.19 8.27 -2.47
CA ASN A 233 0.07 8.00 -3.36
C ASN A 233 -0.25 9.18 -4.28
N ASP A 234 0.61 10.22 -4.33
CA ASP A 234 0.47 11.47 -5.10
C ASP A 234 -0.80 12.30 -4.80
N GLU A 235 -1.48 12.04 -3.68
CA GLU A 235 -2.63 12.81 -3.22
C GLU A 235 -2.17 13.88 -2.23
N PRO A 236 -2.29 15.20 -2.54
CA PRO A 236 -1.95 16.25 -1.59
C PRO A 236 -2.90 16.23 -0.39
N LYS A 237 -2.40 16.58 0.79
CA LYS A 237 -3.17 16.59 2.04
C LYS A 237 -2.99 17.91 2.74
N ARG A 238 -4.09 18.39 3.35
CA ARG A 238 -4.09 19.45 4.33
C ARG A 238 -4.44 18.82 5.69
N ILE A 239 -3.56 18.93 6.66
CA ILE A 239 -3.72 18.33 7.99
C ILE A 239 -3.75 19.46 9.00
N GLN A 240 -4.83 19.58 9.75
CA GLN A 240 -4.99 20.59 10.80
C GLN A 240 -4.09 20.26 11.99
N LEU A 241 -3.60 21.32 12.65
CA LEU A 241 -2.73 21.23 13.80
C LEU A 241 -3.49 21.60 15.06
N PRO A 242 -3.46 20.77 16.12
CA PRO A 242 -3.93 21.18 17.43
C PRO A 242 -2.97 22.20 18.06
N ASP A 243 -3.48 23.00 19.01
CA ASP A 243 -2.70 24.08 19.68
C ASP A 243 -1.38 23.59 20.27
N MET A 244 -1.38 22.38 20.85
CA MET A 244 -0.15 21.79 21.39
C MET A 244 0.92 21.57 20.32
N ALA A 245 0.54 21.25 19.07
CA ALA A 245 1.47 21.07 17.96
C ALA A 245 1.97 22.44 17.46
N VAL A 246 1.10 23.45 17.39
CA VAL A 246 1.47 24.83 17.06
C VAL A 246 2.50 25.35 18.06
N THR A 247 2.24 25.20 19.35
CA THR A 247 3.15 25.60 20.43
C THR A 247 4.52 24.92 20.31
N ALA A 248 4.51 23.59 20.10
CA ALA A 248 5.74 22.82 19.95
C ALA A 248 6.54 23.22 18.70
N LEU A 249 5.88 23.51 17.59
CA LEU A 249 6.52 23.97 16.34
C LEU A 249 7.14 25.35 16.51
N ARG A 250 6.44 26.31 17.12
CA ARG A 250 6.96 27.67 17.37
C ARG A 250 8.17 27.66 18.31
N ALA A 251 8.28 26.69 19.21
CA ALA A 251 9.40 26.50 20.13
C ALA A 251 10.65 25.89 19.47
N LEU A 252 10.57 25.45 18.20
CA LEU A 252 11.72 24.84 17.54
C LEU A 252 12.82 25.88 17.24
N PRO A 253 14.11 25.52 17.44
CA PRO A 253 15.24 26.39 17.10
C PRO A 253 15.31 26.76 15.62
N SER A 254 14.68 25.97 14.74
CA SER A 254 14.61 26.19 13.29
C SER A 254 13.56 27.22 12.88
N PHE A 255 12.62 27.58 13.76
CA PHE A 255 11.54 28.50 13.43
C PHE A 255 12.09 29.89 13.12
N GLY A 256 11.73 30.43 11.97
CA GLY A 256 12.25 31.71 11.46
C GLY A 256 13.75 31.76 11.13
N ARG A 257 14.50 30.63 11.24
CA ARG A 257 15.94 30.57 11.07
C ARG A 257 16.41 29.56 10.02
N HIS A 258 15.56 28.61 9.62
CA HIS A 258 15.93 27.57 8.67
C HIS A 258 14.78 27.27 7.71
N GLU A 259 15.08 26.78 6.52
CA GLU A 259 14.06 26.40 5.53
C GLU A 259 13.21 25.19 5.99
N TYR A 260 13.88 24.20 6.63
CA TYR A 260 13.25 22.96 7.08
C TYR A 260 12.89 23.03 8.57
N VAL A 261 11.75 22.43 8.92
CA VAL A 261 11.27 22.29 10.31
C VAL A 261 12.26 21.49 11.16
N PHE A 262 12.77 20.40 10.58
CA PHE A 262 13.75 19.51 11.18
C PHE A 262 15.01 19.47 10.33
N PRO A 263 15.92 20.43 10.45
CA PRO A 263 17.14 20.49 9.66
C PRO A 263 18.08 19.33 9.96
N ALA A 264 18.85 18.91 8.96
CA ALA A 264 19.88 17.90 9.16
C ALA A 264 20.99 18.45 10.06
N LYS A 265 21.36 17.73 11.10
CA LYS A 265 22.53 18.05 11.93
C LYS A 265 23.79 17.48 11.27
N PRO A 266 24.89 18.26 11.18
CA PRO A 266 26.16 17.74 10.71
C PRO A 266 26.58 16.50 11.52
N ASN A 267 26.97 15.43 10.85
CA ASN A 267 27.54 14.27 11.52
C ASN A 267 29.06 14.30 11.36
N PRO A 268 29.85 14.53 12.44
CA PRO A 268 31.30 14.63 12.36
C PRO A 268 31.99 13.37 11.82
N ARG A 269 31.33 12.21 11.91
CA ARG A 269 31.85 10.94 11.38
C ARG A 269 31.70 10.78 9.87
N PHE A 270 30.92 11.66 9.22
CA PHE A 270 30.70 11.62 7.77
C PHE A 270 31.52 12.73 7.09
N LYS A 271 32.68 12.39 6.56
CA LYS A 271 33.57 13.30 5.82
C LYS A 271 33.08 13.63 4.38
N GLY A 272 31.87 13.27 4.01
CA GLY A 272 31.29 13.49 2.68
C GLY A 272 30.20 14.58 2.67
N ASN A 273 29.98 15.20 1.50
CA ASN A 273 28.90 16.16 1.30
C ASN A 273 27.56 15.59 1.73
N PHE A 274 27.01 16.16 2.79
CA PHE A 274 25.67 15.79 3.29
C PHE A 274 24.64 16.29 2.25
N LYS A 275 24.18 15.39 1.40
CA LYS A 275 23.19 15.69 0.33
C LYS A 275 21.76 15.90 0.82
N ARG A 276 21.50 15.79 2.13
CA ARG A 276 20.13 15.88 2.67
C ARG A 276 19.99 17.12 3.54
N PRO A 277 19.08 18.03 3.19
CA PRO A 277 18.91 19.29 3.91
C PRO A 277 18.09 19.14 5.22
N HIS A 278 17.38 18.01 5.40
CA HIS A 278 16.55 17.76 6.57
C HIS A 278 16.95 16.47 7.32
N ALA A 279 16.53 16.36 8.57
CA ALA A 279 16.73 15.16 9.38
C ALA A 279 16.12 13.93 8.70
N TRP A 280 16.87 12.82 8.75
CA TRP A 280 16.42 11.55 8.12
C TRP A 280 15.75 10.61 9.10
N ASP A 281 16.25 10.56 10.33
CA ASP A 281 15.80 9.59 11.31
C ASP A 281 16.05 10.06 12.74
N PHE A 282 15.05 9.90 13.56
CA PHE A 282 15.13 10.11 15.01
C PHE A 282 15.25 8.79 15.78
N GLY A 283 15.44 7.67 15.12
CA GLY A 283 15.35 6.34 15.72
C GLY A 283 16.28 6.09 16.90
N LYS A 284 17.51 6.65 16.88
CA LYS A 284 18.43 6.53 18.03
C LYS A 284 17.96 7.38 19.21
N ARG A 285 17.57 8.64 18.96
CA ARG A 285 17.05 9.57 19.97
C ARG A 285 15.76 9.03 20.57
N PHE A 286 14.84 8.59 19.73
CA PHE A 286 13.56 7.97 20.10
C PHE A 286 13.76 6.77 21.04
N ARG A 287 14.62 5.82 20.70
CA ARG A 287 14.89 4.65 21.53
C ARG A 287 15.51 5.03 22.88
N ARG A 288 16.41 6.04 22.90
CA ARG A 288 16.98 6.55 24.16
C ARG A 288 15.89 7.14 25.04
N VAL A 289 15.04 7.99 24.50
CA VAL A 289 13.95 8.64 25.23
C VAL A 289 12.92 7.61 25.69
N ALA A 290 12.54 6.64 24.85
CA ALA A 290 11.64 5.56 25.24
C ALA A 290 12.19 4.77 26.43
N LYS A 291 13.49 4.41 26.40
CA LYS A 291 14.14 3.72 27.52
C LYS A 291 14.14 4.55 28.80
N LEU A 292 14.43 5.85 28.73
CA LEU A 292 14.43 6.75 29.90
C LEU A 292 13.00 6.96 30.46
N ALA A 293 11.98 6.93 29.60
CA ALA A 293 10.58 7.02 29.99
C ALA A 293 10.01 5.68 30.50
N GLY A 294 10.79 4.61 30.57
CA GLY A 294 10.30 3.29 30.94
C GLY A 294 9.35 2.65 29.92
N VAL A 295 9.39 3.13 28.66
CA VAL A 295 8.51 2.66 27.59
C VAL A 295 9.24 1.62 26.75
N ASP A 296 8.85 0.36 26.89
CA ASP A 296 9.50 -0.73 26.18
C ASP A 296 8.91 -0.99 24.80
N ALA A 297 9.83 -1.41 23.92
CA ALA A 297 9.48 -2.01 22.64
C ALA A 297 8.64 -1.14 21.70
N LEU A 298 8.54 0.18 21.92
CA LEU A 298 7.84 1.11 21.05
C LEU A 298 8.69 1.49 19.83
N ARG A 299 8.05 1.62 18.67
CA ARG A 299 8.65 2.08 17.41
C ARG A 299 8.06 3.41 16.97
N ILE A 300 8.82 4.23 16.27
CA ILE A 300 8.33 5.50 15.72
C ILE A 300 7.02 5.32 14.91
N HIS A 301 6.89 4.21 14.17
CA HIS A 301 5.71 3.98 13.35
C HIS A 301 4.44 3.66 14.18
N ASP A 302 4.63 3.20 15.41
CA ASP A 302 3.52 2.88 16.32
C ASP A 302 2.78 4.15 16.76
N LEU A 303 3.43 5.33 16.74
CA LEU A 303 2.77 6.62 16.96
C LEU A 303 1.70 6.94 15.91
N ARG A 304 1.95 6.56 14.67
CA ARG A 304 0.96 6.69 13.60
C ARG A 304 -0.15 5.62 13.73
N HIS A 305 0.19 4.43 14.22
CA HIS A 305 -0.81 3.42 14.56
C HIS A 305 -1.71 3.89 15.71
N PHE A 306 -1.15 4.60 16.69
CA PHE A 306 -1.92 5.24 17.75
C PHE A 306 -3.00 6.19 17.18
N ALA A 307 -2.64 7.09 16.27
CA ALA A 307 -3.63 7.96 15.62
C ALA A 307 -4.78 7.17 14.97
N ALA A 308 -4.44 6.13 14.21
CA ALA A 308 -5.45 5.32 13.52
C ALA A 308 -6.31 4.52 14.51
N SER A 309 -5.71 3.91 15.54
CA SER A 309 -6.44 3.12 16.56
C SER A 309 -7.37 3.99 17.39
N THR A 310 -6.90 5.16 17.82
CA THR A 310 -7.71 6.13 18.58
C THR A 310 -8.93 6.59 17.79
N LEU A 311 -8.75 6.97 16.52
CA LEU A 311 -9.85 7.37 15.65
C LEU A 311 -10.83 6.23 15.37
N THR A 312 -10.33 5.01 15.19
CA THR A 312 -11.18 3.83 15.00
C THR A 312 -11.98 3.52 16.27
N GLY A 313 -11.35 3.58 17.43
CA GLY A 313 -12.03 3.41 18.73
C GLY A 313 -13.07 4.49 19.01
N ALA A 314 -12.84 5.72 18.53
CA ALA A 314 -13.83 6.81 18.57
C ALA A 314 -14.96 6.67 17.52
N GLY A 315 -14.97 5.62 16.71
CA GLY A 315 -16.02 5.37 15.74
C GLY A 315 -15.93 6.15 14.44
N ILE A 316 -14.82 6.84 14.20
CA ILE A 316 -14.61 7.59 12.96
C ILE A 316 -14.58 6.62 11.76
N GLU A 317 -15.19 7.02 10.67
CA GLU A 317 -15.23 6.22 9.44
C GLU A 317 -13.84 5.99 8.81
N ASP A 318 -13.65 4.80 8.21
CA ASP A 318 -12.37 4.40 7.60
C ASP A 318 -11.90 5.34 6.49
N ASN A 319 -12.83 5.92 5.72
CA ASN A 319 -12.52 6.91 4.69
C ASN A 319 -11.90 8.19 5.29
N ILE A 320 -12.47 8.70 6.39
CA ILE A 320 -11.98 9.89 7.10
C ILE A 320 -10.62 9.61 7.73
N ILE A 321 -10.48 8.45 8.40
CA ILE A 321 -9.19 8.01 8.94
C ILE A 321 -8.14 7.89 7.82
N GLY A 322 -8.54 7.36 6.67
CA GLY A 322 -7.70 7.25 5.48
C GLY A 322 -7.26 8.62 4.94
N LEU A 323 -8.17 9.59 4.87
CA LEU A 323 -7.86 10.96 4.44
C LEU A 323 -6.84 11.63 5.37
N LEU A 324 -7.02 11.51 6.67
CA LEU A 324 -6.11 12.10 7.66
C LEU A 324 -4.76 11.38 7.67
N THR A 325 -4.76 10.08 7.93
CA THR A 325 -3.55 9.31 8.16
C THR A 325 -2.91 8.80 6.87
N GLY A 326 -3.67 8.65 5.78
CA GLY A 326 -3.24 8.02 4.53
C GLY A 326 -3.07 6.50 4.65
N HIS A 327 -3.79 5.86 5.56
CA HIS A 327 -3.97 4.42 5.56
C HIS A 327 -4.96 4.02 4.47
N LYS A 328 -4.72 2.88 3.82
CA LYS A 328 -5.70 2.27 2.92
C LYS A 328 -6.69 1.44 3.74
N SER A 329 -7.92 1.29 3.26
CA SER A 329 -8.97 0.52 3.94
C SER A 329 -8.52 -0.89 4.37
N ARG A 330 -7.66 -1.55 3.57
CA ARG A 330 -7.06 -2.83 3.94
C ARG A 330 -6.17 -2.76 5.18
N GLU A 331 -5.44 -1.66 5.36
CA GLU A 331 -4.55 -1.45 6.51
C GLU A 331 -5.35 -1.15 7.77
N LEU A 332 -6.54 -0.51 7.64
CA LEU A 332 -7.44 -0.18 8.75
C LEU A 332 -8.18 -1.41 9.31
N ARG A 333 -8.27 -2.51 8.56
CA ARG A 333 -8.92 -3.74 9.03
C ARG A 333 -8.34 -4.27 10.36
N ARG A 334 -7.05 -4.05 10.59
CA ARG A 334 -6.38 -4.44 11.84
C ARG A 334 -6.92 -3.75 13.09
N TYR A 335 -7.62 -2.62 12.94
CA TYR A 335 -8.21 -1.86 14.05
C TYR A 335 -9.70 -2.12 14.24
N GLN A 336 -10.33 -2.94 13.41
CA GLN A 336 -11.79 -3.16 13.44
C GLN A 336 -12.26 -3.77 14.77
N HIS A 337 -11.41 -4.55 15.45
CA HIS A 337 -11.72 -5.10 16.77
C HIS A 337 -12.00 -4.00 17.82
N LEU A 338 -11.40 -2.81 17.69
CA LEU A 338 -11.64 -1.66 18.59
C LEU A 338 -13.05 -1.09 18.44
N ARG A 339 -13.79 -1.45 17.41
CA ARG A 339 -15.19 -1.06 17.20
C ARG A 339 -16.21 -2.01 17.82
N GLU A 340 -15.80 -3.15 18.35
CA GLU A 340 -16.75 -4.14 18.90
C GLU A 340 -17.51 -3.56 20.11
N GLU A 341 -16.84 -2.81 20.98
CA GLU A 341 -17.48 -2.12 22.10
C GLU A 341 -18.45 -1.04 21.60
N LEU A 342 -18.07 -0.29 20.55
CA LEU A 342 -18.95 0.70 19.93
C LEU A 342 -20.18 0.05 19.29
N LYS A 343 -20.03 -1.08 18.62
CA LYS A 343 -21.14 -1.86 18.06
C LYS A 343 -22.10 -2.28 19.15
N ARG A 344 -21.58 -2.76 20.29
CA ARG A 344 -22.39 -3.12 21.45
C ARG A 344 -23.17 -1.92 22.00
N LYS A 345 -22.50 -0.78 22.21
CA LYS A 345 -23.17 0.47 22.64
C LYS A 345 -24.26 0.92 21.66
N THR A 346 -24.04 0.75 20.35
CA THR A 346 -25.03 1.07 19.30
C THR A 346 -26.24 0.17 19.39
N VAL A 347 -26.05 -1.12 19.60
CA VAL A 347 -27.16 -2.10 19.77
C VAL A 347 -27.93 -1.78 21.04
N ASP A 348 -27.24 -1.46 22.15
CA ASP A 348 -27.86 -1.07 23.41
C ASP A 348 -28.68 0.22 23.28
N LEU A 349 -28.21 1.19 22.47
CA LEU A 349 -28.95 2.42 22.16
C LEU A 349 -30.28 2.09 21.43
N ILE A 350 -30.22 1.24 20.40
CA ILE A 350 -31.42 0.81 19.67
C ILE A 350 -32.40 0.10 20.62
N ALA A 351 -31.89 -0.79 21.47
CA ALA A 351 -32.71 -1.48 22.46
C ALA A 351 -33.31 -0.49 23.49
N GLY A 352 -32.58 0.56 23.86
CA GLY A 352 -33.07 1.64 24.69
C GLY A 352 -34.24 2.39 24.09
N VAL A 353 -34.12 2.79 22.82
CA VAL A 353 -35.21 3.47 22.05
C VAL A 353 -36.46 2.59 21.98
N LEU A 354 -36.32 1.30 21.74
CA LEU A 354 -37.44 0.37 21.70
C LEU A 354 -38.11 0.25 23.07
N LYS A 355 -37.34 0.15 24.17
CA LYS A 355 -37.87 0.10 25.52
C LYS A 355 -38.61 1.40 25.91
N GLU A 356 -38.11 2.56 25.48
CA GLU A 356 -38.81 3.82 25.70
C GLU A 356 -40.11 3.90 24.89
N ALA A 357 -40.10 3.43 23.65
CA ALA A 357 -41.30 3.36 22.83
C ALA A 357 -42.35 2.41 23.44
N GLU A 358 -41.96 1.28 24.00
CA GLU A 358 -42.85 0.38 24.75
C GLU A 358 -43.45 1.04 26.01
N LYS A 359 -42.65 1.81 26.77
CA LYS A 359 -43.12 2.56 27.91
C LYS A 359 -44.13 3.65 27.55
N ASN A 360 -43.87 4.33 26.41
CA ASN A 360 -44.72 5.42 25.91
C ASN A 360 -45.88 4.91 25.05
N GLY A 361 -45.86 3.62 24.64
CA GLY A 361 -46.84 3.00 23.72
C GLY A 361 -48.16 2.64 24.35
N LYS A 362 -48.47 3.09 25.61
CA LYS A 362 -49.84 3.09 26.14
C LYS A 362 -50.67 4.32 25.73
N GLY A 363 -50.20 5.14 24.83
CA GLY A 363 -50.89 6.27 24.27
C GLY A 363 -50.15 6.94 23.10
N THR A 364 -50.68 6.79 21.92
CA THR A 364 -50.50 7.56 20.68
C THR A 364 -49.71 6.90 19.55
N SER A 365 -50.43 6.85 18.46
CA SER A 365 -50.15 6.46 17.09
C SER A 365 -48.73 6.74 16.58
N SER A 366 -48.20 5.72 15.98
CA SER A 366 -46.83 5.54 15.43
C SER A 366 -46.49 6.42 14.20
N SER A 367 -47.27 7.45 13.83
CA SER A 367 -47.01 8.19 12.58
C SER A 367 -46.26 9.53 12.72
N ARG A 368 -45.87 9.93 13.95
CA ARG A 368 -45.21 11.24 14.16
C ARG A 368 -43.69 11.25 14.24
N LEU A 369 -43.02 10.09 14.36
CA LEU A 369 -41.57 10.05 14.56
C LEU A 369 -40.72 9.99 13.27
N LEU A 370 -41.37 9.73 12.10
CA LEU A 370 -40.62 9.70 10.83
C LEU A 370 -40.73 10.99 9.98
N HIS A 371 -41.50 11.99 10.42
CA HIS A 371 -41.68 13.23 9.69
C HIS A 371 -41.06 14.49 10.33
N GLY A 372 -40.37 14.36 11.43
CA GLY A 372 -39.78 15.50 12.19
C GLY A 372 -38.43 16.02 11.68
N ALA A 373 -37.73 15.30 10.81
CA ALA A 373 -36.36 15.64 10.42
C ALA A 373 -36.23 16.41 9.09
N SER A 374 -37.33 16.71 8.38
CA SER A 374 -37.26 17.29 7.02
C SER A 374 -37.87 18.67 6.84
N LYS A 375 -38.11 19.47 7.91
CA LYS A 375 -38.61 20.82 7.76
C LYS A 375 -37.93 21.83 8.65
N LYS A 376 -36.68 22.18 8.34
CA LYS A 376 -36.09 23.50 8.68
C LYS A 376 -34.93 23.80 7.74
N ALA A 377 -35.25 24.36 6.59
CA ALA A 377 -34.43 25.32 5.86
C ALA A 377 -35.11 25.75 4.58
N ASN A 378 -35.95 26.75 4.65
CA ASN A 378 -36.14 27.66 3.53
C ASN A 378 -36.65 29.01 4.04
N PRO A 379 -35.82 30.05 4.18
CA PRO A 379 -36.31 31.43 4.33
C PRO A 379 -36.51 32.03 2.95
N LYS A 380 -37.72 32.43 2.71
CA LYS A 380 -38.25 33.17 1.56
C LYS A 380 -37.34 34.35 1.18
N ALA A 381 -36.94 34.39 -0.07
CA ALA A 381 -36.55 35.62 -0.73
C ALA A 381 -37.77 36.55 -0.85
N LYS A 382 -37.73 37.68 -0.16
CA LYS A 382 -38.60 38.82 -0.48
C LYS A 382 -37.96 39.63 -1.61
N LYS A 383 -38.66 39.67 -2.74
CA LYS A 383 -38.58 40.78 -3.71
C LYS A 383 -39.15 42.04 -3.04
N GLN A 384 -38.41 43.12 -3.16
CA GLN A 384 -39.00 44.46 -3.34
C GLN A 384 -37.94 45.41 -3.89
N SER A 385 -38.33 45.98 -5.04
CA SER A 385 -37.95 47.28 -5.65
C SER A 385 -36.49 47.57 -5.89
#